data_3d4ddbe99ff9253ba89aeea4523ed3bf
#
_entry.id   3d4ddbe99ff9253ba89aeea4523ed3bf
#
_cell.length_a   1.000
_cell.length_b   1.000
_cell.length_c   1.000
_cell.angle_alpha   90.00
_cell.angle_beta   90.00
_cell.angle_gamma   90.00
#
_symmetry.space_group_name_H-M   'P 1'
#
loop_
_entity.id
_entity.type
_entity.pdbx_description
1 polymer ?
#
loop_
_entity_poly.entity_id
_entity_poly.type
_entity_poly.pdbx_seq_one_letter_code
_entity_poly.pdbx_strand_id
1 'polypeptide(L)'
;QLDESNPLHPNDDVNRGQSTNDTFPTAMHICAYFEITKRVIPALDGLIKSFEKLQEKGKGLQKVGRTHLQDATFIMVDQEISAFVDGLKTAKTMLLQNADYLLDVALGGTAVGTGVNTPKGYLDVMETVLPEVTGAPFRVKNNKFQGLSLKDAFMMAHGALNTLATTLFKIANDVRFLGSGPRCGYGEWHLPENEPGSSIMPGKVNPTQC
;
A
#
# COMPACT_ATOMS: atom_id res chain seq x y z
N GLN A 1 -17.10 -13.51 -29.32
CA GLN A 1 -18.39 -13.54 -30.00
C GLN A 1 -19.15 -14.77 -29.56
N LEU A 2 -20.30 -14.55 -28.92
CA LEU A 2 -21.25 -15.64 -28.65
C LEU A 2 -21.99 -15.88 -29.94
N ASP A 3 -21.96 -17.13 -30.42
CA ASP A 3 -22.75 -17.52 -31.57
C ASP A 3 -24.11 -18.09 -31.10
N GLU A 4 -25.01 -18.35 -32.05
CA GLU A 4 -26.35 -18.86 -31.81
C GLU A 4 -26.37 -20.23 -31.08
N SER A 5 -25.22 -20.91 -31.00
CA SER A 5 -25.05 -22.17 -30.29
C SER A 5 -24.77 -22.03 -28.76
N ASN A 6 -24.50 -20.80 -28.30
CA ASN A 6 -24.19 -20.58 -26.88
C ASN A 6 -25.49 -20.15 -26.13
N PRO A 7 -26.01 -20.99 -25.23
CA PRO A 7 -27.30 -20.75 -24.58
C PRO A 7 -27.28 -19.63 -23.53
N LEU A 8 -26.11 -19.08 -23.18
CA LEU A 8 -25.96 -18.03 -22.17
C LEU A 8 -25.50 -16.71 -22.80
N HIS A 9 -26.28 -15.67 -22.59
CA HIS A 9 -25.93 -14.32 -23.03
C HIS A 9 -25.29 -13.51 -21.91
N PRO A 10 -24.16 -12.80 -22.10
CA PRO A 10 -23.46 -12.10 -21.03
C PRO A 10 -24.30 -11.04 -20.33
N ASN A 11 -25.09 -10.28 -21.09
CA ASN A 11 -25.88 -9.19 -20.53
C ASN A 11 -27.25 -9.66 -19.99
N ASP A 12 -27.89 -10.60 -20.67
CA ASP A 12 -29.25 -10.99 -20.35
C ASP A 12 -29.30 -12.07 -19.26
N ASP A 13 -28.29 -12.93 -19.19
CA ASP A 13 -28.26 -14.05 -18.25
C ASP A 13 -27.23 -13.86 -17.13
N VAL A 14 -25.98 -13.50 -17.46
CA VAL A 14 -24.89 -13.43 -16.47
C VAL A 14 -24.91 -12.09 -15.73
N ASN A 15 -25.12 -10.98 -16.43
CA ASN A 15 -25.10 -9.63 -15.86
C ASN A 15 -26.49 -9.15 -15.39
N ARG A 16 -27.40 -10.08 -15.16
CA ARG A 16 -28.79 -9.79 -14.77
C ARG A 16 -28.85 -9.13 -13.40
N GLY A 17 -29.57 -8.01 -13.30
CA GLY A 17 -29.69 -7.24 -12.06
C GLY A 17 -28.43 -6.49 -11.65
N GLN A 18 -27.50 -6.30 -12.56
CA GLN A 18 -26.23 -5.58 -12.39
C GLN A 18 -26.06 -4.50 -13.45
N SER A 19 -25.13 -3.59 -13.20
CA SER A 19 -24.64 -2.60 -14.17
C SER A 19 -23.13 -2.46 -14.03
N THR A 20 -22.46 -2.06 -15.11
CA THR A 20 -21.04 -1.64 -15.02
C THR A 20 -20.85 -0.51 -14.01
N ASN A 21 -21.89 0.30 -13.79
CA ASN A 21 -21.83 1.45 -12.89
C ASN A 21 -21.67 1.05 -11.42
N ASP A 22 -22.20 -0.09 -10.99
CA ASP A 22 -22.03 -0.60 -9.62
C ASP A 22 -20.99 -1.73 -9.51
N THR A 23 -20.88 -2.60 -10.52
CA THR A 23 -19.96 -3.75 -10.47
C THR A 23 -18.50 -3.35 -10.67
N PHE A 24 -18.21 -2.44 -11.60
CA PHE A 24 -16.83 -2.01 -11.85
C PHE A 24 -16.20 -1.29 -10.66
N PRO A 25 -16.83 -0.26 -10.04
CA PRO A 25 -16.29 0.33 -8.82
C PRO A 25 -16.20 -0.67 -7.67
N THR A 26 -17.12 -1.62 -7.54
CA THR A 26 -17.02 -2.71 -6.56
C THR A 26 -15.75 -3.54 -6.79
N ALA A 27 -15.48 -3.95 -8.03
CA ALA A 27 -14.26 -4.69 -8.38
C ALA A 27 -12.99 -3.86 -8.10
N MET A 28 -13.01 -2.55 -8.37
CA MET A 28 -11.91 -1.65 -8.01
C MET A 28 -11.65 -1.62 -6.50
N HIS A 29 -12.69 -1.52 -5.69
CA HIS A 29 -12.59 -1.53 -4.22
C HIS A 29 -11.95 -2.83 -3.72
N ILE A 30 -12.44 -3.98 -4.20
CA ILE A 30 -11.93 -5.31 -3.85
C ILE A 30 -10.45 -5.43 -4.23
N CYS A 31 -10.11 -5.06 -5.46
CA CYS A 31 -8.74 -5.11 -5.96
C CYS A 31 -7.80 -4.24 -5.11
N ALA A 32 -8.14 -2.96 -4.91
CA ALA A 32 -7.32 -2.04 -4.14
C ALA A 32 -7.13 -2.49 -2.69
N TYR A 33 -8.19 -2.97 -2.05
CA TYR A 33 -8.10 -3.50 -0.69
C TYR A 33 -7.14 -4.69 -0.60
N PHE A 34 -7.22 -5.65 -1.51
CA PHE A 34 -6.34 -6.82 -1.49
C PHE A 34 -4.91 -6.48 -1.89
N GLU A 35 -4.67 -5.60 -2.84
CA GLU A 35 -3.32 -5.14 -3.16
C GLU A 35 -2.65 -4.50 -1.94
N ILE A 36 -3.37 -3.67 -1.21
CA ILE A 36 -2.86 -3.08 0.02
C ILE A 36 -2.62 -4.16 1.09
N THR A 37 -3.64 -4.94 1.42
CA THR A 37 -3.59 -5.83 2.60
C THR A 37 -2.79 -7.12 2.37
N LYS A 38 -2.75 -7.65 1.15
CA LYS A 38 -2.08 -8.92 0.82
C LYS A 38 -0.69 -8.75 0.23
N ARG A 39 -0.35 -7.55 -0.30
CA ARG A 39 0.96 -7.30 -0.92
C ARG A 39 1.73 -6.19 -0.22
N VAL A 40 1.17 -4.98 -0.13
CA VAL A 40 1.89 -3.84 0.46
C VAL A 40 2.17 -4.06 1.95
N ILE A 41 1.18 -4.43 2.73
CA ILE A 41 1.34 -4.62 4.19
C ILE A 41 2.35 -5.72 4.52
N PRO A 42 2.31 -6.93 3.94
CA PRO A 42 3.33 -7.94 4.21
C PRO A 42 4.75 -7.52 3.81
N ALA A 43 4.91 -6.82 2.69
CA ALA A 43 6.22 -6.29 2.26
C ALA A 43 6.74 -5.24 3.26
N LEU A 44 5.88 -4.34 3.72
CA LEU A 44 6.20 -3.34 4.72
C LEU A 44 6.57 -3.98 6.06
N ASP A 45 5.87 -5.03 6.48
CA ASP A 45 6.22 -5.79 7.70
C ASP A 45 7.60 -6.44 7.60
N GLY A 46 7.96 -6.94 6.42
CA GLY A 46 9.29 -7.46 6.14
C GLY A 46 10.37 -6.38 6.28
N LEU A 47 10.12 -5.19 5.75
CA LEU A 47 11.04 -4.04 5.86
C LEU A 47 11.18 -3.56 7.31
N ILE A 48 10.08 -3.41 8.03
CA ILE A 48 10.07 -3.04 9.46
C ILE A 48 10.94 -4.02 10.26
N LYS A 49 10.72 -5.33 10.10
CA LYS A 49 11.52 -6.36 10.77
C LYS A 49 13.01 -6.28 10.44
N SER A 50 13.34 -5.89 9.22
CA SER A 50 14.75 -5.71 8.82
C SER A 50 15.39 -4.53 9.54
N PHE A 51 14.70 -3.41 9.63
CA PHE A 51 15.17 -2.25 10.41
C PHE A 51 15.19 -2.52 11.92
N GLU A 52 14.24 -3.26 12.48
CA GLU A 52 14.26 -3.67 13.88
C GLU A 52 15.51 -4.53 14.22
N LYS A 53 15.88 -5.44 13.33
CA LYS A 53 17.12 -6.22 13.46
C LYS A 53 18.37 -5.33 13.37
N LEU A 54 18.36 -4.33 12.50
CA LEU A 54 19.47 -3.38 12.36
C LEU A 54 19.55 -2.48 13.58
N GLN A 55 18.44 -2.02 14.12
CA GLN A 55 18.33 -1.26 15.35
C GLN A 55 18.96 -2.02 16.53
N GLU A 56 18.64 -3.31 16.69
CA GLU A 56 19.21 -4.15 17.73
C GLU A 56 20.75 -4.26 17.63
N LYS A 57 21.26 -4.41 16.40
CA LYS A 57 22.71 -4.43 16.15
C LYS A 57 23.39 -3.08 16.43
N GLY A 58 22.66 -1.99 16.30
CA GLY A 58 23.15 -0.63 16.54
C GLY A 58 23.22 -0.22 18.01
N LYS A 59 22.70 -1.04 18.93
CA LYS A 59 22.69 -0.73 20.36
C LYS A 59 24.11 -0.53 20.90
N GLY A 60 24.27 0.55 21.65
CA GLY A 60 25.55 0.90 22.27
C GLY A 60 26.59 1.50 21.32
N LEU A 61 26.26 1.62 20.02
CA LEU A 61 27.14 2.30 19.06
C LEU A 61 26.83 3.79 19.05
N GLN A 62 27.80 4.58 19.47
CA GLN A 62 27.71 6.04 19.45
C GLN A 62 28.10 6.59 18.09
N LYS A 63 27.41 7.63 17.62
CA LYS A 63 27.73 8.37 16.38
C LYS A 63 27.48 9.86 16.56
N VAL A 64 27.96 10.65 15.61
CA VAL A 64 27.60 12.07 15.54
C VAL A 64 26.19 12.23 15.00
N GLY A 65 25.34 13.00 15.69
CA GLY A 65 24.08 13.49 15.13
C GLY A 65 24.35 14.71 14.25
N ARG A 66 23.48 14.94 13.25
CA ARG A 66 23.59 16.08 12.33
C ARG A 66 22.29 16.88 12.29
N THR A 67 22.45 18.19 12.16
CA THR A 67 21.36 19.12 11.82
C THR A 67 21.84 19.97 10.65
N HIS A 68 21.02 20.18 9.61
CA HIS A 68 21.45 20.84 8.38
C HIS A 68 22.71 20.25 7.74
N LEU A 69 22.90 18.93 7.86
CA LEU A 69 24.11 18.18 7.45
C LEU A 69 25.40 18.60 8.17
N GLN A 70 25.34 19.41 9.22
CA GLN A 70 26.46 19.82 10.04
C GLN A 70 26.52 18.96 11.32
N ASP A 71 27.74 18.72 11.79
CA ASP A 71 27.96 17.97 13.01
C ASP A 71 27.28 18.65 14.20
N ALA A 72 26.57 17.85 15.00
CA ALA A 72 25.87 18.27 16.19
C ALA A 72 26.29 17.41 17.40
N THR A 73 25.40 17.17 18.32
CA THR A 73 25.69 16.33 19.50
C THR A 73 25.64 14.84 19.16
N PHE A 74 26.14 14.01 20.07
CA PHE A 74 26.13 12.56 19.92
C PHE A 74 24.72 11.97 20.04
N ILE A 75 24.48 10.93 19.25
CA ILE A 75 23.32 10.05 19.34
C ILE A 75 23.79 8.60 19.29
N MET A 76 22.88 7.67 19.54
CA MET A 76 23.13 6.25 19.33
C MET A 76 22.59 5.82 17.95
N VAL A 77 23.25 4.86 17.32
CA VAL A 77 22.83 4.31 16.02
C VAL A 77 21.42 3.73 16.08
N ASP A 78 21.09 3.03 17.18
CA ASP A 78 19.74 2.47 17.37
C ASP A 78 18.67 3.56 17.53
N GLN A 79 19.01 4.74 18.06
CA GLN A 79 18.08 5.89 18.12
C GLN A 79 17.77 6.44 16.74
N GLU A 80 18.76 6.57 15.87
CA GLU A 80 18.53 7.01 14.47
C GLU A 80 17.65 6.01 13.74
N ILE A 81 17.94 4.71 13.86
CA ILE A 81 17.17 3.65 13.20
C ILE A 81 15.75 3.55 13.77
N SER A 82 15.56 3.86 15.06
CA SER A 82 14.22 3.85 15.66
C SER A 82 13.25 4.79 14.97
N ALA A 83 13.74 5.93 14.47
CA ALA A 83 12.90 6.86 13.71
C ALA A 83 12.40 6.26 12.39
N PHE A 84 13.19 5.41 11.74
CA PHE A 84 12.78 4.69 10.53
C PHE A 84 11.70 3.65 10.85
N VAL A 85 11.93 2.87 11.92
CA VAL A 85 10.98 1.85 12.39
C VAL A 85 9.63 2.47 12.75
N ASP A 86 9.63 3.52 13.55
CA ASP A 86 8.41 4.18 14.01
C ASP A 86 7.68 4.91 12.87
N GLY A 87 8.43 5.54 11.95
CA GLY A 87 7.86 6.16 10.76
C GLY A 87 7.13 5.14 9.86
N LEU A 88 7.73 3.97 9.64
CA LEU A 88 7.12 2.90 8.85
C LEU A 88 5.89 2.29 9.55
N LYS A 89 5.95 2.08 10.87
CA LYS A 89 4.80 1.60 11.68
C LYS A 89 3.63 2.59 11.65
N THR A 90 3.94 3.86 11.74
CA THR A 90 2.93 4.94 11.66
C THR A 90 2.28 4.96 10.27
N ALA A 91 3.07 4.92 9.20
CA ALA A 91 2.55 4.87 7.84
C ALA A 91 1.70 3.62 7.58
N LYS A 92 2.12 2.45 8.12
CA LYS A 92 1.33 1.21 8.08
C LYS A 92 -0.04 1.39 8.73
N THR A 93 -0.07 1.98 9.92
CA THR A 93 -1.32 2.23 10.67
C THR A 93 -2.26 3.14 9.86
N MET A 94 -1.73 4.25 9.32
CA MET A 94 -2.49 5.17 8.47
C MET A 94 -3.04 4.45 7.24
N LEU A 95 -2.24 3.60 6.59
CA LEU A 95 -2.66 2.87 5.40
C LEU A 95 -3.78 1.87 5.70
N LEU A 96 -3.69 1.12 6.80
CA LEU A 96 -4.73 0.17 7.21
C LEU A 96 -6.05 0.89 7.57
N GLN A 97 -5.98 2.00 8.31
CA GLN A 97 -7.14 2.81 8.65
C GLN A 97 -7.85 3.36 7.41
N ASN A 98 -7.09 3.79 6.41
CA ASN A 98 -7.66 4.31 5.17
C ASN A 98 -8.14 3.20 4.22
N ALA A 99 -7.55 2.00 4.27
CA ALA A 99 -8.02 0.85 3.52
C ALA A 99 -9.41 0.36 3.98
N ASP A 100 -9.80 0.61 5.23
CA ASP A 100 -11.13 0.23 5.73
C ASP A 100 -12.27 0.89 4.94
N TYR A 101 -12.08 2.12 4.45
CA TYR A 101 -13.06 2.79 3.59
C TYR A 101 -13.29 2.09 2.24
N LEU A 102 -12.35 1.26 1.80
CA LEU A 102 -12.50 0.45 0.59
C LEU A 102 -13.47 -0.72 0.78
N LEU A 103 -13.80 -1.09 2.01
CA LEU A 103 -14.70 -2.20 2.30
C LEU A 103 -16.17 -1.89 1.99
N ASP A 104 -16.54 -0.61 1.87
CA ASP A 104 -17.90 -0.20 1.55
C ASP A 104 -18.07 -0.06 0.02
N VAL A 105 -18.82 -0.98 -0.60
CA VAL A 105 -18.95 -1.08 -2.05
C VAL A 105 -20.33 -0.66 -2.55
N ALA A 106 -20.42 -0.21 -3.80
CA ALA A 106 -21.64 0.28 -4.43
C ALA A 106 -22.55 -0.82 -5.00
N LEU A 107 -22.21 -2.10 -4.81
CA LEU A 107 -22.95 -3.24 -5.36
C LEU A 107 -24.44 -3.16 -5.05
N GLY A 108 -25.26 -3.46 -6.05
CA GLY A 108 -26.73 -3.38 -5.95
C GLY A 108 -27.32 -2.01 -6.23
N GLY A 109 -26.50 -0.99 -6.51
CA GLY A 109 -26.97 0.31 -6.99
C GLY A 109 -27.48 0.28 -8.44
N THR A 110 -27.00 -0.70 -9.20
CA THR A 110 -27.24 -0.88 -10.64
C THR A 110 -26.88 0.37 -11.46
N ALA A 111 -27.77 0.85 -12.30
CA ALA A 111 -27.47 1.91 -13.27
C ALA A 111 -27.22 3.28 -12.62
N VAL A 112 -28.04 3.67 -11.64
CA VAL A 112 -28.06 5.04 -11.10
C VAL A 112 -28.13 5.12 -9.57
N GLY A 113 -28.12 3.98 -8.87
CA GLY A 113 -28.19 3.94 -7.40
C GLY A 113 -29.53 3.52 -6.82
N THR A 114 -30.54 3.35 -7.66
CA THR A 114 -31.90 2.95 -7.23
C THR A 114 -32.09 1.44 -7.09
N GLY A 115 -31.13 0.64 -7.57
CA GLY A 115 -31.26 -0.82 -7.58
C GLY A 115 -32.27 -1.34 -8.60
N VAL A 116 -32.52 -0.59 -9.68
CA VAL A 116 -33.45 -0.99 -10.73
C VAL A 116 -33.05 -2.36 -11.29
N ASN A 117 -34.05 -3.24 -11.50
CA ASN A 117 -33.93 -4.62 -11.97
C ASN A 117 -33.23 -5.60 -11.02
N THR A 118 -32.92 -5.23 -9.78
CA THR A 118 -32.48 -6.20 -8.77
C THR A 118 -33.65 -7.07 -8.28
N PRO A 119 -33.44 -8.38 -8.08
CA PRO A 119 -34.42 -9.23 -7.46
C PRO A 119 -34.73 -8.78 -6.01
N LYS A 120 -35.96 -9.08 -5.54
CA LYS A 120 -36.32 -8.84 -4.14
C LYS A 120 -35.38 -9.64 -3.22
N GLY A 121 -34.83 -8.99 -2.17
CA GLY A 121 -33.89 -9.59 -1.23
C GLY A 121 -32.41 -9.68 -1.73
N TYR A 122 -32.12 -9.16 -2.91
CA TYR A 122 -30.76 -9.21 -3.47
C TYR A 122 -29.70 -8.61 -2.54
N LEU A 123 -29.98 -7.44 -1.94
CA LEU A 123 -29.03 -6.76 -1.05
C LEU A 123 -28.78 -7.55 0.23
N ASP A 124 -29.81 -8.14 0.82
CA ASP A 124 -29.68 -8.94 2.05
C ASP A 124 -28.78 -10.17 1.81
N VAL A 125 -28.93 -10.79 0.63
CA VAL A 125 -28.07 -11.90 0.21
C VAL A 125 -26.65 -11.43 -0.04
N MET A 126 -26.44 -10.28 -0.68
CA MET A 126 -25.10 -9.76 -0.98
C MET A 126 -24.35 -9.36 0.27
N GLU A 127 -24.98 -8.89 1.32
CA GLU A 127 -24.31 -8.60 2.60
C GLU A 127 -23.70 -9.86 3.24
N THR A 128 -24.27 -11.03 2.98
CA THR A 128 -23.72 -12.33 3.45
C THR A 128 -22.71 -12.90 2.46
N VAL A 129 -23.07 -12.99 1.19
CA VAL A 129 -22.28 -13.67 0.16
C VAL A 129 -20.99 -12.94 -0.17
N LEU A 130 -21.02 -11.60 -0.18
CA LEU A 130 -19.84 -10.80 -0.56
C LEU A 130 -18.64 -11.03 0.38
N PRO A 131 -18.78 -10.99 1.71
CA PRO A 131 -17.69 -11.38 2.62
C PRO A 131 -17.26 -12.84 2.48
N GLU A 132 -18.18 -13.77 2.28
CA GLU A 132 -17.86 -15.20 2.10
C GLU A 132 -17.01 -15.43 0.85
N VAL A 133 -17.43 -14.90 -0.28
CA VAL A 133 -16.75 -15.09 -1.57
C VAL A 133 -15.40 -14.39 -1.60
N THR A 134 -15.30 -13.20 -1.01
CA THR A 134 -14.06 -12.42 -1.01
C THR A 134 -13.08 -12.83 0.09
N GLY A 135 -13.57 -13.44 1.17
CA GLY A 135 -12.77 -13.71 2.38
C GLY A 135 -12.35 -12.43 3.13
N ALA A 136 -13.06 -11.31 2.93
CA ALA A 136 -12.82 -10.04 3.61
C ALA A 136 -14.16 -9.36 3.95
N PRO A 137 -14.23 -8.52 4.99
CA PRO A 137 -15.49 -7.99 5.52
C PRO A 137 -16.05 -6.83 4.67
N PHE A 138 -16.20 -7.05 3.35
CA PHE A 138 -16.84 -6.10 2.46
C PHE A 138 -18.31 -5.91 2.83
N ARG A 139 -18.77 -4.67 2.74
CA ARG A 139 -20.12 -4.24 3.10
C ARG A 139 -20.79 -3.56 1.92
N VAL A 140 -22.07 -3.83 1.76
CA VAL A 140 -22.88 -3.12 0.77
C VAL A 140 -23.21 -1.73 1.31
N LYS A 141 -22.75 -0.69 0.65
CA LYS A 141 -22.93 0.69 1.09
C LYS A 141 -24.40 1.08 1.14
N ASN A 142 -24.85 1.70 2.23
CA ASN A 142 -26.27 2.12 2.37
C ASN A 142 -26.68 3.14 1.30
N ASN A 143 -25.89 4.17 1.11
CA ASN A 143 -26.14 5.17 0.07
C ASN A 143 -25.44 4.77 -1.23
N LYS A 144 -26.17 4.12 -2.14
CA LYS A 144 -25.68 3.68 -3.45
C LYS A 144 -25.37 4.86 -4.37
N PHE A 145 -26.07 5.98 -4.24
CA PHE A 145 -25.81 7.19 -5.05
C PHE A 145 -24.42 7.73 -4.79
N GLN A 146 -24.02 7.82 -3.52
CA GLN A 146 -22.64 8.20 -3.17
C GLN A 146 -21.64 7.16 -3.68
N GLY A 147 -21.92 5.86 -3.47
CA GLY A 147 -21.03 4.79 -3.88
C GLY A 147 -20.74 4.77 -5.38
N LEU A 148 -21.74 5.09 -6.21
CA LEU A 148 -21.58 5.17 -7.65
C LEU A 148 -20.84 6.45 -8.09
N SER A 149 -21.17 7.59 -7.52
CA SER A 149 -20.73 8.90 -8.02
C SER A 149 -19.42 9.40 -7.42
N LEU A 150 -19.10 9.05 -6.18
CA LEU A 150 -17.91 9.54 -5.48
C LEU A 150 -16.87 8.44 -5.29
N LYS A 151 -15.60 8.85 -5.23
CA LYS A 151 -14.43 7.94 -5.11
C LYS A 151 -13.54 8.30 -3.93
N ASP A 152 -14.14 8.80 -2.85
CA ASP A 152 -13.47 9.28 -1.64
C ASP A 152 -12.53 8.23 -1.04
N ALA A 153 -12.96 6.96 -0.99
CA ALA A 153 -12.18 5.84 -0.46
C ALA A 153 -10.84 5.66 -1.20
N PHE A 154 -10.84 5.83 -2.52
CA PHE A 154 -9.60 5.75 -3.31
C PHE A 154 -8.68 6.93 -3.05
N MET A 155 -9.24 8.13 -2.89
CA MET A 155 -8.45 9.32 -2.57
C MET A 155 -7.78 9.19 -1.21
N MET A 156 -8.48 8.67 -0.21
CA MET A 156 -7.92 8.42 1.11
C MET A 156 -6.84 7.33 1.09
N ALA A 157 -7.11 6.20 0.43
CA ALA A 157 -6.13 5.13 0.29
C ALA A 157 -4.88 5.59 -0.48
N HIS A 158 -5.05 6.37 -1.56
CA HIS A 158 -3.95 6.95 -2.32
C HIS A 158 -3.14 7.95 -1.47
N GLY A 159 -3.79 8.80 -0.70
CA GLY A 159 -3.14 9.73 0.23
C GLY A 159 -2.26 8.99 1.26
N ALA A 160 -2.77 7.88 1.82
CA ALA A 160 -2.00 7.05 2.74
C ALA A 160 -0.81 6.34 2.07
N LEU A 161 -0.97 5.86 0.83
CA LEU A 161 0.14 5.31 0.03
C LEU A 161 1.19 6.39 -0.27
N ASN A 162 0.78 7.61 -0.58
CA ASN A 162 1.70 8.73 -0.80
C ASN A 162 2.46 9.11 0.49
N THR A 163 1.81 9.04 1.65
CA THR A 163 2.47 9.21 2.95
C THR A 163 3.55 8.15 3.17
N LEU A 164 3.23 6.87 2.91
CA LEU A 164 4.21 5.79 2.98
C LEU A 164 5.38 6.02 2.00
N ALA A 165 5.08 6.40 0.76
CA ALA A 165 6.11 6.68 -0.25
C ALA A 165 7.06 7.81 0.19
N THR A 166 6.53 8.87 0.81
CA THR A 166 7.32 9.97 1.36
C THR A 166 8.24 9.52 2.49
N THR A 167 7.73 8.66 3.39
CA THR A 167 8.54 8.05 4.45
C THR A 167 9.67 7.19 3.87
N LEU A 168 9.36 6.33 2.90
CA LEU A 168 10.35 5.50 2.22
C LEU A 168 11.40 6.34 1.49
N PHE A 169 10.98 7.40 0.81
CA PHE A 169 11.87 8.32 0.12
C PHE A 169 12.88 8.97 1.08
N LYS A 170 12.42 9.42 2.24
CA LYS A 170 13.28 9.99 3.29
C LYS A 170 14.30 8.94 3.78
N ILE A 171 13.85 7.74 4.12
CA ILE A 171 14.70 6.65 4.61
C ILE A 171 15.75 6.28 3.54
N ALA A 172 15.33 6.11 2.29
CA ALA A 172 16.24 5.77 1.19
C ALA A 172 17.33 6.82 0.99
N ASN A 173 16.98 8.11 1.06
CA ASN A 173 17.98 9.17 0.98
C ASN A 173 18.96 9.15 2.17
N ASP A 174 18.49 8.94 3.39
CA ASP A 174 19.37 8.83 4.54
C ASP A 174 20.32 7.65 4.41
N VAL A 175 19.86 6.48 4.00
CA VAL A 175 20.70 5.31 3.75
C VAL A 175 21.78 5.62 2.71
N ARG A 176 21.43 6.31 1.63
CA ARG A 176 22.40 6.74 0.61
C ARG A 176 23.45 7.69 1.16
N PHE A 177 23.04 8.69 1.97
CA PHE A 177 23.98 9.62 2.59
C PHE A 177 24.91 8.91 3.57
N LEU A 178 24.38 8.11 4.47
CA LEU A 178 25.16 7.39 5.48
C LEU A 178 26.13 6.38 4.87
N GLY A 179 25.77 5.77 3.74
CA GLY A 179 26.62 4.85 2.97
C GLY A 179 27.50 5.53 1.92
N SER A 180 27.52 6.85 1.83
CA SER A 180 28.27 7.57 0.81
C SER A 180 29.78 7.55 1.07
N GLY A 181 30.56 7.55 0.02
CA GLY A 181 32.01 7.62 0.11
C GLY A 181 32.71 6.33 -0.38
N PRO A 182 33.72 5.81 0.34
CA PRO A 182 34.05 6.10 1.75
C PRO A 182 34.95 7.32 2.02
N ARG A 183 35.67 7.82 1.02
CA ARG A 183 36.71 8.85 1.27
C ARG A 183 36.13 10.28 1.31
N CYS A 184 35.23 10.59 0.38
CA CYS A 184 34.65 11.92 0.20
C CYS A 184 33.15 11.94 0.56
N GLY A 185 32.69 11.01 1.37
CA GLY A 185 31.34 10.91 1.91
C GLY A 185 31.36 10.55 3.38
N TYR A 186 30.20 10.23 3.94
CA TYR A 186 30.09 9.95 5.38
C TYR A 186 30.70 8.60 5.76
N GLY A 187 30.53 7.57 4.93
CA GLY A 187 31.11 6.25 5.16
C GLY A 187 30.73 5.58 6.47
N GLU A 188 29.59 5.97 7.04
CA GLU A 188 29.12 5.43 8.33
C GLU A 188 28.47 4.04 8.19
N TRP A 189 27.80 3.81 7.07
CA TRP A 189 27.16 2.54 6.77
C TRP A 189 27.83 1.83 5.63
N HIS A 190 28.07 0.54 5.80
CA HIS A 190 28.56 -0.32 4.74
C HIS A 190 27.37 -0.97 4.03
N LEU A 191 27.13 -0.55 2.78
CA LEU A 191 26.04 -1.07 1.96
C LEU A 191 26.48 -2.34 1.22
N PRO A 192 25.58 -3.35 1.07
CA PRO A 192 25.91 -4.56 0.34
C PRO A 192 26.08 -4.28 -1.14
N GLU A 193 27.07 -4.94 -1.74
CA GLU A 193 27.32 -4.94 -3.18
C GLU A 193 26.35 -5.91 -3.85
N ASN A 194 25.20 -5.43 -4.28
CA ASN A 194 24.15 -6.24 -4.92
C ASN A 194 24.37 -6.40 -6.42
N GLU A 195 25.18 -5.49 -7.03
CA GLU A 195 25.49 -5.47 -8.45
C GLU A 195 26.82 -4.74 -8.71
N PRO A 196 27.49 -4.97 -9.84
CA PRO A 196 28.69 -4.21 -10.21
C PRO A 196 28.39 -2.71 -10.31
N GLY A 197 29.10 -1.89 -9.56
CA GLY A 197 28.90 -0.45 -9.51
C GLY A 197 29.39 0.31 -10.73
N SER A 198 30.45 -0.21 -11.38
CA SER A 198 31.09 0.41 -12.56
C SER A 198 32.11 -0.53 -13.19
N SER A 199 32.21 -0.50 -14.51
CA SER A 199 33.23 -1.27 -15.24
C SER A 199 34.63 -0.66 -15.15
N ILE A 200 34.75 0.64 -14.93
CA ILE A 200 36.07 1.37 -14.90
C ILE A 200 36.48 1.83 -13.50
N MET A 201 35.60 1.66 -12.49
CA MET A 201 35.87 2.03 -11.10
C MET A 201 35.70 0.81 -10.20
N PRO A 202 36.71 -0.07 -10.07
CA PRO A 202 36.63 -1.27 -9.23
C PRO A 202 36.33 -0.92 -7.77
N GLY A 203 35.48 -1.70 -7.14
CA GLY A 203 35.05 -1.51 -5.74
C GLY A 203 34.05 -0.41 -5.50
N LYS A 204 33.51 0.23 -6.56
CA LYS A 204 32.41 1.17 -6.43
C LYS A 204 31.10 0.43 -6.15
N VAL A 205 30.43 0.78 -5.06
CA VAL A 205 29.10 0.25 -4.68
C VAL A 205 28.04 1.32 -4.93
N ASN A 206 27.01 0.99 -5.71
CA ASN A 206 25.88 1.87 -5.96
C ASN A 206 24.68 1.43 -5.10
N PRO A 207 24.06 2.33 -4.32
CA PRO A 207 22.82 2.02 -3.56
C PRO A 207 21.57 2.08 -4.47
N THR A 208 21.57 1.29 -5.55
CA THR A 208 20.54 1.31 -6.60
C THR A 208 19.14 0.98 -6.10
N GLN A 209 19.03 0.18 -5.03
CA GLN A 209 17.72 -0.13 -4.42
C GLN A 209 17.12 1.07 -3.66
N CYS A 210 17.93 2.03 -3.28
CA CYS A 210 17.48 3.29 -2.69
C CYS A 210 17.07 4.32 -3.75
#